data_506643e6606e0b4facfbdb062991b635
#
_entry.id   506643e6606e0b4facfbdb062991b635
#
_cell.length_a   1.000
_cell.length_b   1.000
_cell.length_c   1.000
_cell.angle_alpha   90.00
_cell.angle_beta   90.00
_cell.angle_gamma   90.00
#
_symmetry.space_group_name_H-M   'P 1'
#
loop_
_entity.id
_entity.type
_entity.pdbx_description
1 polymer ?
#
loop_
_entity_poly.entity_id
_entity_poly.type
_entity_poly.pdbx_seq_one_letter_code
_entity_poly.pdbx_strand_id
1 'polypeptide(L)'
;MAETFLKLAGDYTKWNVYKKSVIICDVTELFINRALPRSSRTLDQMRQAARSCKQNIVEGVSDATVSVEICIKLLGVARGSVRELLEDYGDFLRQNNLETWKIDDPRTKSTRQYCRKK
;
A
#
# COMPACT_ATOMS: atom_id res chain seq x y z
N MET A 1 -4.51 -10.11 25.03
CA MET A 1 -4.39 -9.86 23.59
C MET A 1 -5.63 -9.19 22.97
N ALA A 2 -6.82 -9.69 23.27
CA ALA A 2 -8.08 -9.09 22.77
C ALA A 2 -8.26 -7.64 23.21
N GLU A 3 -7.95 -7.32 24.48
CA GLU A 3 -8.07 -5.96 25.01
C GLU A 3 -7.12 -4.98 24.29
N THR A 4 -5.87 -5.41 24.03
CA THR A 4 -4.90 -4.59 23.30
C THR A 4 -5.37 -4.35 21.88
N PHE A 5 -5.90 -5.37 21.21
CA PHE A 5 -6.44 -5.25 19.87
C PHE A 5 -7.59 -4.25 19.82
N LEU A 6 -8.54 -4.36 20.75
CA LEU A 6 -9.69 -3.47 20.81
C LEU A 6 -9.30 -2.00 21.10
N LYS A 7 -8.28 -1.79 21.92
CA LYS A 7 -7.77 -0.44 22.18
C LYS A 7 -7.17 0.20 20.93
N LEU A 8 -6.47 -0.58 20.10
CA LEU A 8 -5.86 -0.09 18.88
C LEU A 8 -6.87 0.11 17.75
N ALA A 9 -7.93 -0.69 17.73
CA ALA A 9 -8.90 -0.70 16.65
C ALA A 9 -9.65 0.63 16.49
N GLY A 10 -9.80 1.43 17.56
CA GLY A 10 -10.49 2.72 17.51
C GLY A 10 -9.67 3.83 16.83
N ASP A 11 -8.38 3.64 16.65
CA ASP A 11 -7.49 4.64 16.05
C ASP A 11 -6.59 3.99 14.99
N TYR A 12 -7.13 3.87 13.79
CA TYR A 12 -6.41 3.24 12.68
C TYR A 12 -5.12 3.99 12.31
N THR A 13 -5.03 5.29 12.62
CA THR A 13 -3.84 6.08 12.25
C THR A 13 -2.58 5.63 12.97
N LYS A 14 -2.71 4.90 14.08
CA LYS A 14 -1.57 4.36 14.84
C LYS A 14 -1.08 3.02 14.31
N TRP A 15 -1.85 2.37 13.45
CA TRP A 15 -1.46 1.06 12.90
C TRP A 15 -0.38 1.23 11.84
N ASN A 16 0.67 0.42 11.92
CA ASN A 16 1.75 0.45 10.94
C ASN A 16 1.27 0.16 9.52
N VAL A 17 0.30 -0.74 9.38
CA VAL A 17 -0.26 -1.09 8.07
C VAL A 17 -0.93 0.13 7.44
N TYR A 18 -1.61 0.95 8.22
CA TYR A 18 -2.19 2.20 7.73
C TYR A 18 -1.11 3.18 7.28
N LYS A 19 -0.09 3.40 8.11
CA LYS A 19 1.01 4.32 7.80
C LYS A 19 1.72 3.93 6.51
N LYS A 20 1.94 2.64 6.30
CA LYS A 20 2.56 2.13 5.08
C LYS A 20 1.64 2.31 3.86
N SER A 21 0.33 2.16 4.02
CA SER A 21 -0.62 2.40 2.93
C SER A 21 -0.63 3.85 2.48
N VAL A 22 -0.44 4.79 3.41
CA VAL A 22 -0.32 6.22 3.07
C VAL A 22 0.93 6.45 2.22
N ILE A 23 2.06 5.85 2.62
CA ILE A 23 3.32 5.94 1.85
C ILE A 23 3.11 5.38 0.44
N ILE A 24 2.47 4.22 0.32
CA ILE A 24 2.17 3.59 -0.97
C ILE A 24 1.35 4.52 -1.85
N CYS A 25 0.30 5.14 -1.29
CA CYS A 25 -0.53 6.09 -2.04
C CYS A 25 0.27 7.30 -2.52
N ASP A 26 1.06 7.91 -1.65
CA ASP A 26 1.82 9.11 -1.97
C ASP A 26 2.91 8.82 -3.01
N VAL A 27 3.64 7.73 -2.84
CA VAL A 27 4.68 7.33 -3.80
C VAL A 27 4.07 6.96 -5.15
N THR A 28 2.95 6.24 -5.14
CA THR A 28 2.27 5.87 -6.38
C THR A 28 1.76 7.11 -7.12
N GLU A 29 1.16 8.07 -6.42
CA GLU A 29 0.70 9.31 -7.04
C GLU A 29 1.86 10.07 -7.68
N LEU A 30 2.98 10.14 -6.99
CA LEU A 30 4.18 10.77 -7.52
C LEU A 30 4.69 10.06 -8.78
N PHE A 31 4.74 8.72 -8.73
CA PHE A 31 5.21 7.90 -9.84
C PHE A 31 4.34 8.05 -11.09
N ILE A 32 3.02 7.88 -10.94
CA ILE A 32 2.11 7.89 -12.08
C ILE A 32 2.06 9.25 -12.77
N ASN A 33 2.18 10.34 -11.99
CA ASN A 33 2.18 11.68 -12.56
C ASN A 33 3.46 12.01 -13.30
N ARG A 34 4.58 11.39 -12.95
CA ARG A 34 5.87 11.62 -13.60
C ARG A 34 6.17 10.64 -14.73
N ALA A 35 5.76 9.39 -14.60
CA ALA A 35 6.18 8.31 -15.49
C ALA A 35 5.14 7.92 -16.53
N LEU A 36 3.86 8.19 -16.29
CA LEU A 36 2.78 7.74 -17.17
C LEU A 36 2.04 8.94 -17.79
N PRO A 37 1.62 8.81 -19.07
CA PRO A 37 0.79 9.85 -19.69
C PRO A 37 -0.59 9.91 -19.03
N ARG A 38 -1.18 11.11 -18.99
CA ARG A 38 -2.50 11.33 -18.36
C ARG A 38 -3.61 10.47 -18.97
N SER A 39 -3.49 10.11 -20.24
CA SER A 39 -4.46 9.25 -20.94
C SER A 39 -4.25 7.77 -20.65
N SER A 40 -3.23 7.40 -19.89
CA SER A 40 -2.91 6.00 -19.61
C SER A 40 -3.97 5.36 -18.73
N ARG A 41 -4.50 4.22 -19.17
CA ARG A 41 -5.39 3.40 -18.36
C ARG A 41 -4.64 2.82 -17.16
N THR A 42 -3.37 2.49 -17.33
CA THR A 42 -2.52 2.00 -16.23
C THR A 42 -2.41 3.03 -15.12
N LEU A 43 -2.32 4.33 -15.45
CA LEU A 43 -2.30 5.39 -14.47
C LEU A 43 -3.53 5.32 -13.56
N ASP A 44 -4.73 5.23 -14.16
CA ASP A 44 -5.98 5.14 -13.41
C ASP A 44 -6.05 3.87 -12.58
N GLN A 45 -5.61 2.74 -13.12
CA GLN A 45 -5.61 1.45 -12.42
C GLN A 45 -4.66 1.46 -11.22
N MET A 46 -3.46 2.02 -11.37
CA MET A 46 -2.50 2.11 -10.28
C MET A 46 -3.00 3.03 -9.16
N ARG A 47 -3.55 4.18 -9.54
CA ARG A 47 -4.15 5.09 -8.56
C ARG A 47 -5.26 4.40 -7.78
N GLN A 48 -6.14 3.69 -8.48
CA GLN A 48 -7.26 2.99 -7.87
C GLN A 48 -6.79 1.86 -6.96
N ALA A 49 -5.78 1.10 -7.36
CA ALA A 49 -5.23 0.01 -6.54
C ALA A 49 -4.63 0.54 -5.24
N ALA A 50 -3.83 1.60 -5.30
CA ALA A 50 -3.25 2.22 -4.11
C ALA A 50 -4.33 2.75 -3.18
N ARG A 51 -5.32 3.44 -3.73
CA ARG A 51 -6.44 3.99 -2.97
C ARG A 51 -7.28 2.88 -2.33
N SER A 52 -7.58 1.82 -3.07
CA SER A 52 -8.35 0.66 -2.57
C SER A 52 -7.63 -0.01 -1.39
N CYS A 53 -6.31 -0.15 -1.47
CA CYS A 53 -5.51 -0.68 -0.37
C CYS A 53 -5.74 0.13 0.90
N LYS A 54 -5.55 1.45 0.85
CA LYS A 54 -5.71 2.32 2.01
C LYS A 54 -7.14 2.31 2.54
N GLN A 55 -8.14 2.42 1.67
CA GLN A 55 -9.54 2.46 2.06
C GLN A 55 -9.98 1.19 2.78
N ASN A 56 -9.57 0.02 2.27
CA ASN A 56 -9.91 -1.25 2.90
C ASN A 56 -9.23 -1.43 4.24
N ILE A 57 -8.03 -0.90 4.43
CA ILE A 57 -7.36 -0.89 5.73
C ILE A 57 -8.15 -0.02 6.72
N VAL A 58 -8.53 1.19 6.31
CA VAL A 58 -9.30 2.10 7.15
C VAL A 58 -10.61 1.47 7.58
N GLU A 59 -11.37 0.90 6.64
CA GLU A 59 -12.64 0.25 6.94
C GLU A 59 -12.45 -0.97 7.85
N GLY A 60 -11.48 -1.82 7.53
CA GLY A 60 -11.23 -3.04 8.30
C GLY A 60 -10.86 -2.73 9.74
N VAL A 61 -9.95 -1.80 9.95
CA VAL A 61 -9.49 -1.43 11.29
C VAL A 61 -10.59 -0.70 12.06
N SER A 62 -11.33 0.19 11.41
CA SER A 62 -12.45 0.92 12.04
C SER A 62 -13.54 -0.03 12.51
N ASP A 63 -13.81 -1.10 11.75
CA ASP A 63 -14.86 -2.07 12.07
C ASP A 63 -14.38 -3.19 12.99
N ALA A 64 -13.10 -3.22 13.36
CA ALA A 64 -12.52 -4.30 14.17
C ALA A 64 -13.15 -4.41 15.55
N THR A 65 -13.67 -3.30 16.10
CA THR A 65 -14.39 -3.31 17.39
C THR A 65 -15.75 -3.99 17.28
N VAL A 66 -16.32 -4.06 16.07
CA VAL A 66 -17.60 -4.70 15.80
C VAL A 66 -17.39 -6.14 15.34
N SER A 67 -16.43 -6.36 14.44
CA SER A 67 -16.16 -7.68 13.88
C SER A 67 -14.71 -7.82 13.47
N VAL A 68 -13.98 -8.70 14.17
CA VAL A 68 -12.60 -9.06 13.83
C VAL A 68 -12.58 -9.81 12.49
N GLU A 69 -13.59 -10.62 12.22
CA GLU A 69 -13.71 -11.37 10.97
C GLU A 69 -13.78 -10.43 9.76
N ILE A 70 -14.60 -9.40 9.85
CA ILE A 70 -14.71 -8.39 8.78
C ILE A 70 -13.38 -7.65 8.61
N CYS A 71 -12.71 -7.32 9.71
CA CYS A 71 -11.39 -6.68 9.67
C CYS A 71 -10.39 -7.52 8.88
N ILE A 72 -10.27 -8.82 9.21
CA ILE A 72 -9.36 -9.74 8.54
C ILE A 72 -9.69 -9.84 7.04
N LYS A 73 -10.98 -9.92 6.72
CA LYS A 73 -11.43 -10.01 5.32
C LYS A 73 -11.05 -8.77 4.53
N LEU A 74 -11.28 -7.58 5.09
CA LEU A 74 -10.95 -6.32 4.41
C LEU A 74 -9.44 -6.11 4.28
N LEU A 75 -8.65 -6.53 5.27
CA LEU A 75 -7.19 -6.51 5.17
C LEU A 75 -6.72 -7.46 4.05
N GLY A 76 -7.41 -8.58 3.86
CA GLY A 76 -7.14 -9.49 2.73
C GLY A 76 -7.39 -8.84 1.39
N VAL A 77 -8.47 -8.06 1.26
CA VAL A 77 -8.77 -7.30 0.04
C VAL A 77 -7.68 -6.24 -0.20
N ALA A 78 -7.25 -5.54 0.84
CA ALA A 78 -6.16 -4.56 0.74
C ALA A 78 -4.87 -5.21 0.23
N ARG A 79 -4.54 -6.41 0.71
CA ARG A 79 -3.38 -7.18 0.25
C ARG A 79 -3.48 -7.48 -1.25
N GLY A 80 -4.66 -7.86 -1.72
CA GLY A 80 -4.91 -8.10 -3.14
C GLY A 80 -4.65 -6.86 -3.98
N SER A 81 -5.09 -5.70 -3.51
CA SER A 81 -4.86 -4.43 -4.19
C SER A 81 -3.37 -4.09 -4.29
N VAL A 82 -2.59 -4.35 -3.24
CA VAL A 82 -1.14 -4.16 -3.26
C VAL A 82 -0.47 -5.09 -4.28
N ARG A 83 -0.94 -6.33 -4.39
CA ARG A 83 -0.42 -7.26 -5.40
C ARG A 83 -0.65 -6.77 -6.81
N GLU A 84 -1.85 -6.25 -7.09
CA GLU A 84 -2.16 -5.65 -8.40
C GLU A 84 -1.22 -4.49 -8.69
N LEU A 85 -1.01 -3.63 -7.71
CA LEU A 85 -0.11 -2.48 -7.83
C LEU A 85 1.34 -2.94 -8.08
N LEU A 86 1.79 -3.96 -7.37
CA LEU A 86 3.13 -4.51 -7.53
C LEU A 86 3.33 -5.07 -8.94
N GLU A 87 2.33 -5.74 -9.49
CA GLU A 87 2.37 -6.23 -10.86
C GLU A 87 2.49 -5.08 -11.86
N ASP A 88 1.73 -4.00 -11.65
CA ASP A 88 1.79 -2.83 -12.53
C ASP A 88 3.17 -2.18 -12.50
N TYR A 89 3.79 -2.04 -11.33
CA TYR A 89 5.16 -1.55 -11.22
C TYR A 89 6.15 -2.47 -11.92
N GLY A 90 5.99 -3.77 -11.73
CA GLY A 90 6.86 -4.78 -12.38
C GLY A 90 6.75 -4.72 -13.90
N ASP A 91 5.53 -4.58 -14.42
CA ASP A 91 5.30 -4.45 -15.85
C ASP A 91 5.96 -3.21 -16.42
N PHE A 92 5.86 -2.08 -15.71
CA PHE A 92 6.51 -0.84 -16.11
C PHE A 92 8.04 -1.02 -16.21
N LEU A 93 8.64 -1.64 -15.20
CA LEU A 93 10.09 -1.89 -15.21
C LEU A 93 10.48 -2.77 -16.39
N ARG A 94 9.79 -3.87 -16.60
CA ARG A 94 10.06 -4.82 -17.70
C ARG A 94 9.89 -4.15 -19.06
N GLN A 95 8.81 -3.41 -19.26
CA GLN A 95 8.49 -2.77 -20.54
C GLN A 95 9.46 -1.63 -20.88
N ASN A 96 10.11 -1.04 -19.89
CA ASN A 96 11.07 0.03 -20.07
C ASN A 96 12.52 -0.44 -19.90
N ASN A 97 12.75 -1.76 -19.87
CA ASN A 97 14.08 -2.36 -19.74
C ASN A 97 14.86 -1.90 -18.51
N LEU A 98 14.13 -1.73 -17.40
CA LEU A 98 14.69 -1.35 -16.11
C LEU A 98 14.74 -2.57 -15.20
N GLU A 99 15.80 -2.67 -14.40
CA GLU A 99 15.96 -3.79 -13.47
C GLU A 99 15.45 -3.43 -12.09
N THR A 100 14.88 -4.42 -11.41
CA THR A 100 14.53 -4.28 -9.98
C THR A 100 15.82 -4.26 -9.15
N TRP A 101 15.90 -3.35 -8.18
CA TRP A 101 17.03 -3.32 -7.28
C TRP A 101 17.08 -4.59 -6.41
N LYS A 102 18.28 -5.12 -6.25
CA LYS A 102 18.51 -6.28 -5.39
C LYS A 102 18.35 -5.88 -3.90
N ILE A 103 18.11 -6.89 -3.07
CA ILE A 103 17.93 -6.68 -1.62
C ILE A 103 19.15 -5.99 -0.98
N ASP A 104 20.36 -6.34 -1.44
CA ASP A 104 21.60 -5.80 -0.93
C ASP A 104 22.03 -4.47 -1.57
N ASP A 105 21.26 -3.96 -2.53
CA ASP A 105 21.53 -2.67 -3.15
C ASP A 105 21.42 -1.56 -2.11
N PRO A 106 22.41 -0.63 -2.05
CA PRO A 106 22.36 0.49 -1.09
C PRO A 106 21.08 1.32 -1.21
N ARG A 107 20.53 1.48 -2.41
CA ARG A 107 19.28 2.21 -2.64
C ARG A 107 18.09 1.51 -2.01
N THR A 108 18.06 0.18 -2.06
CA THR A 108 17.02 -0.62 -1.39
C THR A 108 17.08 -0.43 0.11
N LYS A 109 18.27 -0.51 0.69
CA LYS A 109 18.48 -0.34 2.14
C LYS A 109 18.07 1.05 2.60
N SER A 110 18.48 2.07 1.87
CA SER A 110 18.16 3.46 2.16
C SER A 110 16.65 3.71 2.12
N THR A 111 15.96 3.19 1.12
CA THR A 111 14.52 3.32 0.96
C THR A 111 13.78 2.63 2.11
N ARG A 112 14.20 1.42 2.48
CA ARG A 112 13.59 0.69 3.59
C ARG A 112 13.75 1.43 4.92
N GLN A 113 14.92 2.00 5.18
CA GLN A 113 15.13 2.80 6.37
C GLN A 113 14.24 4.03 6.41
N TYR A 114 14.11 4.72 5.28
CA TYR A 114 13.23 5.88 5.17
C TYR A 114 11.78 5.50 5.51
N CYS A 115 11.29 4.42 4.95
CA CYS A 115 9.91 3.96 5.19
C CYS A 115 9.67 3.53 6.64
N ARG A 116 10.70 3.00 7.33
CA ARG A 116 10.59 2.61 8.74
C ARG A 116 10.47 3.81 9.67
N LYS A 117 11.07 4.94 9.30
CA LYS A 117 11.04 6.16 10.11
C LYS A 117 9.72 6.91 10.02
N LYS A 118 8.93 6.63 9.01
CA LYS A 118 7.63 7.25 8.81
C LYS A 118 6.53 6.45 9.51
#